data_3d6dca6bdcf4ec8182aa90fd604edaa5
#
_entry.id   3d6dca6bdcf4ec8182aa90fd604edaa5
#
_cell.length_a   1.000
_cell.length_b   1.000
_cell.length_c   1.000
_cell.angle_alpha   90.00
_cell.angle_beta   90.00
_cell.angle_gamma   90.00
#
_symmetry.space_group_name_H-M   'P 1'
#
loop_
_entity.id
_entity.type
_entity.pdbx_description
1 polymer ?
#
loop_
_entity_poly.entity_id
_entity_poly.type
_entity_poly.pdbx_seq_one_letter_code
_entity_poly.pdbx_strand_id
1 'polypeptide(L)'
;KKTPIVLFDGDDASMNFNFYNKEGAIQTKDYFFEAVNKTDSSVTMRLAADSASYIDFIYTLKPDSYLMNFEIKATGMADKLASTNYVDIDWSQRARQLEKGFTYENRLSELTYKVTGDDVDNLSAAKDDSQELQGHIDWVAFKNQFFSSVFIADADFEKTKLVSKMEREGSGYIKDYSAEMNTFFDPSGKEPTEMHFYFGPNHFKTLKALDKGRTEKWELHRLVYLGWPLIRWINQFITINVFDWLSGWGLSMGIVLLILTIMVKVVVYPATWKTYISSAKMRVLKPKIDEINKKYPKQEE
;
A
#
# COMPACT_ATOMS: atom_id res chain seq x y z
N LYS A 1 -2.71 22.38 18.47
CA LYS A 1 -3.55 21.15 18.58
C LYS A 1 -3.12 20.22 17.48
N LYS A 2 -2.80 18.96 17.77
CA LYS A 2 -2.60 17.93 16.74
C LYS A 2 -3.99 17.54 16.23
N THR A 3 -4.29 17.86 14.99
CA THR A 3 -5.52 17.41 14.34
C THR A 3 -5.31 15.96 13.87
N PRO A 4 -6.23 15.03 14.13
CA PRO A 4 -6.12 13.68 13.61
C PRO A 4 -6.19 13.71 12.09
N ILE A 5 -5.43 12.81 11.44
CA ILE A 5 -5.53 12.58 10.01
C ILE A 5 -6.65 11.58 9.77
N VAL A 6 -7.58 11.93 8.90
CA VAL A 6 -8.75 11.10 8.56
C VAL A 6 -8.51 10.53 7.17
N LEU A 7 -8.29 9.22 7.09
CA LEU A 7 -8.08 8.52 5.82
C LEU A 7 -9.40 8.31 5.07
N PHE A 8 -10.46 8.01 5.79
CA PHE A 8 -11.82 7.84 5.28
C PHE A 8 -12.82 8.09 6.41
N ASP A 9 -14.05 8.46 6.09
CA ASP A 9 -15.14 8.69 7.02
C ASP A 9 -16.49 8.49 6.32
N GLY A 10 -17.46 7.89 7.02
CA GLY A 10 -18.78 7.61 6.46
C GLY A 10 -18.69 6.78 5.19
N ASP A 11 -19.31 7.28 4.12
CA ASP A 11 -19.43 6.59 2.83
C ASP A 11 -18.16 6.64 1.96
N ASP A 12 -17.05 7.17 2.47
CA ASP A 12 -15.78 7.20 1.73
C ASP A 12 -15.18 5.81 1.52
N ALA A 13 -15.50 4.85 2.39
CA ALA A 13 -15.00 3.48 2.30
C ALA A 13 -16.14 2.48 2.55
N SER A 14 -16.09 1.39 1.83
CA SER A 14 -17.04 0.28 1.97
C SER A 14 -16.31 -1.05 1.88
N MET A 15 -16.73 -2.00 2.71
CA MET A 15 -16.30 -3.38 2.62
C MET A 15 -17.51 -4.31 2.77
N ASN A 16 -17.64 -5.23 1.85
CA ASN A 16 -18.73 -6.19 1.81
C ASN A 16 -18.17 -7.60 1.62
N PHE A 17 -18.69 -8.56 2.35
CA PHE A 17 -18.38 -9.98 2.21
C PHE A 17 -19.60 -10.69 1.67
N ASN A 18 -19.43 -11.47 0.61
CA ASN A 18 -20.48 -12.21 -0.04
C ASN A 18 -20.32 -13.69 0.30
N PHE A 19 -21.18 -14.21 1.15
CA PHE A 19 -21.34 -15.62 1.41
C PHE A 19 -22.41 -16.19 0.50
N TYR A 20 -22.43 -17.50 0.32
CA TYR A 20 -23.39 -18.16 -0.56
C TYR A 20 -24.20 -19.20 0.19
N ASN A 21 -25.49 -19.26 -0.11
CA ASN A 21 -26.38 -20.33 0.31
C ASN A 21 -27.12 -20.93 -0.90
N LYS A 22 -28.09 -21.78 -0.68
CA LYS A 22 -28.89 -22.41 -1.76
C LYS A 22 -29.78 -21.43 -2.51
N GLU A 23 -30.08 -20.27 -1.92
CA GLU A 23 -30.97 -19.24 -2.45
C GLU A 23 -30.21 -18.14 -3.21
N GLY A 24 -28.89 -18.03 -2.98
CA GLY A 24 -28.04 -17.05 -3.64
C GLY A 24 -26.97 -16.44 -2.73
N ALA A 25 -26.53 -15.25 -3.08
CA ALA A 25 -25.51 -14.51 -2.33
C ALA A 25 -26.11 -13.80 -1.10
N ILE A 26 -25.44 -13.93 0.03
CA ILE A 26 -25.71 -13.20 1.28
C ILE A 26 -24.66 -12.09 1.37
N GLN A 27 -25.07 -10.84 1.12
CA GLN A 27 -24.20 -9.67 1.14
C GLN A 27 -24.22 -9.06 2.54
N THR A 28 -23.07 -8.98 3.18
CA THR A 28 -23.01 -8.47 4.58
C THR A 28 -23.46 -7.03 4.73
N LYS A 29 -23.37 -6.21 3.68
CA LYS A 29 -23.86 -4.82 3.68
C LYS A 29 -25.37 -4.68 3.87
N ASP A 30 -26.14 -5.76 3.61
CA ASP A 30 -27.60 -5.76 3.70
C ASP A 30 -28.08 -6.17 5.12
N TYR A 31 -27.17 -6.46 6.03
CA TYR A 31 -27.47 -6.97 7.37
C TYR A 31 -26.87 -6.13 8.49
N PHE A 32 -27.47 -6.23 9.66
CA PHE A 32 -26.95 -5.60 10.87
C PHE A 32 -26.12 -6.58 11.68
N PHE A 33 -25.04 -6.09 12.23
CA PHE A 33 -24.16 -6.86 13.11
C PHE A 33 -24.41 -6.48 14.57
N GLU A 34 -24.30 -7.47 15.46
CA GLU A 34 -24.33 -7.27 16.89
C GLU A 34 -22.93 -7.33 17.49
N ALA A 35 -22.58 -6.35 18.31
CA ALA A 35 -21.31 -6.37 19.06
C ALA A 35 -21.48 -7.29 20.28
N VAL A 36 -20.89 -8.50 20.23
CA VAL A 36 -21.08 -9.51 21.28
C VAL A 36 -19.97 -9.54 22.32
N ASN A 37 -18.73 -9.32 21.91
CA ASN A 37 -17.58 -9.27 22.81
C ASN A 37 -16.76 -8.01 22.53
N LYS A 38 -16.62 -7.16 23.53
CA LYS A 38 -15.85 -5.91 23.44
C LYS A 38 -14.86 -5.82 24.59
N THR A 39 -13.60 -5.61 24.25
CA THR A 39 -12.51 -5.34 25.18
C THR A 39 -11.82 -4.02 24.79
N ASP A 40 -10.77 -3.62 25.50
CA ASP A 40 -10.00 -2.42 25.17
C ASP A 40 -9.23 -2.53 23.84
N SER A 41 -8.98 -3.76 23.37
CA SER A 41 -8.17 -4.04 22.14
C SER A 41 -8.87 -4.91 21.11
N SER A 42 -10.09 -5.39 21.38
CA SER A 42 -10.82 -6.25 20.44
C SER A 42 -12.32 -6.03 20.46
N VAL A 43 -12.97 -6.31 19.35
CA VAL A 43 -14.42 -6.37 19.22
C VAL A 43 -14.79 -7.53 18.30
N THR A 44 -15.85 -8.26 18.69
CA THR A 44 -16.48 -9.27 17.84
C THR A 44 -17.82 -8.75 17.36
N MET A 45 -17.98 -8.66 16.05
CA MET A 45 -19.23 -8.29 15.39
C MET A 45 -19.86 -9.54 14.82
N ARG A 46 -21.03 -9.90 15.32
CA ARG A 46 -21.74 -11.13 14.96
C ARG A 46 -22.84 -10.89 13.94
N LEU A 47 -22.82 -11.69 12.87
CA LEU A 47 -23.92 -11.85 11.94
C LEU A 47 -24.62 -13.17 12.27
N ALA A 48 -25.78 -13.12 12.92
CA ALA A 48 -26.51 -14.29 13.37
C ALA A 48 -27.60 -14.69 12.36
N ALA A 49 -27.62 -15.98 12.00
CA ALA A 49 -28.76 -16.58 11.33
C ALA A 49 -29.80 -17.08 12.36
N ASP A 50 -29.33 -17.59 13.51
CA ASP A 50 -30.11 -17.94 14.69
C ASP A 50 -29.18 -18.02 15.93
N SER A 51 -29.70 -18.46 17.08
CA SER A 51 -28.94 -18.52 18.34
C SER A 51 -27.77 -19.50 18.33
N ALA A 52 -27.75 -20.48 17.43
CA ALA A 52 -26.74 -21.54 17.30
C ALA A 52 -25.89 -21.44 16.03
N SER A 53 -26.28 -20.55 15.09
CA SER A 53 -25.68 -20.44 13.77
C SER A 53 -25.39 -18.99 13.46
N TYR A 54 -24.10 -18.65 13.35
CA TYR A 54 -23.64 -17.27 13.15
C TYR A 54 -22.25 -17.21 12.53
N ILE A 55 -21.88 -16.04 12.04
CA ILE A 55 -20.54 -15.70 11.57
C ILE A 55 -20.03 -14.56 12.44
N ASP A 56 -18.87 -14.76 13.05
CA ASP A 56 -18.18 -13.76 13.86
C ASP A 56 -17.06 -13.08 13.05
N PHE A 57 -17.06 -11.76 13.07
CA PHE A 57 -16.05 -10.89 12.53
C PHE A 57 -15.27 -10.30 13.71
N ILE A 58 -14.05 -10.77 13.92
CA ILE A 58 -13.25 -10.49 15.11
C ILE A 58 -12.14 -9.52 14.73
N TYR A 59 -12.19 -8.33 15.29
CA TYR A 59 -11.19 -7.29 15.09
C TYR A 59 -10.34 -7.15 16.35
N THR A 60 -9.01 -7.18 16.19
CA THR A 60 -8.06 -7.02 17.30
C THR A 60 -6.98 -6.01 16.92
N LEU A 61 -6.90 -4.90 17.67
CA LEU A 61 -5.88 -3.87 17.49
C LEU A 61 -5.05 -3.77 18.75
N LYS A 62 -3.75 -4.02 18.63
CA LYS A 62 -2.80 -3.85 19.74
C LYS A 62 -2.52 -2.36 19.99
N PRO A 63 -2.25 -1.94 21.24
CA PRO A 63 -1.79 -0.59 21.53
C PRO A 63 -0.56 -0.23 20.67
N ASP A 64 -0.49 1.03 20.25
CA ASP A 64 0.61 1.59 19.43
C ASP A 64 0.87 0.85 18.10
N SER A 65 -0.13 0.13 17.57
CA SER A 65 -0.06 -0.58 16.30
C SER A 65 -0.96 0.07 15.25
N TYR A 66 -0.50 0.08 14.01
CA TYR A 66 -1.29 0.41 12.82
C TYR A 66 -1.82 -0.86 12.12
N LEU A 67 -1.41 -2.05 12.59
CA LEU A 67 -1.86 -3.33 12.08
C LEU A 67 -2.97 -3.87 12.97
N MET A 68 -4.14 -4.07 12.39
CA MET A 68 -5.31 -4.68 13.00
C MET A 68 -5.48 -6.10 12.49
N ASN A 69 -5.50 -7.08 13.38
CA ASN A 69 -5.85 -8.45 13.00
C ASN A 69 -7.36 -8.54 12.79
N PHE A 70 -7.75 -9.26 11.78
CA PHE A 70 -9.12 -9.48 11.39
C PHE A 70 -9.35 -10.97 11.11
N GLU A 71 -10.32 -11.57 11.75
CA GLU A 71 -10.63 -12.99 11.64
C GLU A 71 -12.12 -13.14 11.35
N ILE A 72 -12.48 -14.03 10.41
CA ILE A 72 -13.86 -14.46 10.18
C ILE A 72 -13.97 -15.92 10.61
N LYS A 73 -14.96 -16.20 11.48
CA LYS A 73 -15.22 -17.54 11.99
C LYS A 73 -16.69 -17.90 11.92
N ALA A 74 -17.00 -19.01 11.28
CA ALA A 74 -18.34 -19.57 11.25
C ALA A 74 -18.61 -20.46 12.47
N THR A 75 -19.84 -20.48 12.93
CA THR A 75 -20.33 -21.42 13.95
C THR A 75 -21.70 -21.91 13.52
N GLY A 76 -21.89 -23.23 13.42
CA GLY A 76 -23.17 -23.86 13.03
C GLY A 76 -23.65 -23.47 11.63
N MET A 77 -22.78 -23.07 10.72
CA MET A 77 -23.14 -22.56 9.39
C MET A 77 -22.98 -23.60 8.27
N ALA A 78 -22.42 -24.79 8.53
CA ALA A 78 -22.11 -25.79 7.51
C ALA A 78 -23.32 -26.22 6.68
N ASP A 79 -24.52 -26.35 7.31
CA ASP A 79 -25.76 -26.73 6.62
C ASP A 79 -26.52 -25.55 6.02
N LYS A 80 -26.15 -24.32 6.40
CA LYS A 80 -26.83 -23.06 5.99
C LYS A 80 -26.15 -22.40 4.82
N LEU A 81 -24.85 -22.51 4.71
CA LEU A 81 -24.07 -21.98 3.61
C LEU A 81 -23.79 -23.03 2.55
N ALA A 82 -23.48 -22.61 1.35
CA ALA A 82 -23.00 -23.48 0.30
C ALA A 82 -21.62 -24.06 0.70
N SER A 83 -21.32 -25.27 0.22
CA SER A 83 -20.04 -25.93 0.48
C SER A 83 -18.87 -25.30 -0.33
N THR A 84 -18.91 -24.00 -0.53
CA THR A 84 -17.82 -23.24 -1.16
C THR A 84 -16.79 -22.92 -0.09
N ASN A 85 -15.51 -23.19 -0.38
CA ASN A 85 -14.42 -22.90 0.57
C ASN A 85 -13.84 -21.50 0.32
N TYR A 86 -14.67 -20.54 -0.06
CA TYR A 86 -14.26 -19.14 -0.28
C TYR A 86 -15.37 -18.18 0.08
N VAL A 87 -14.96 -16.93 0.35
CA VAL A 87 -15.83 -15.77 0.50
C VAL A 87 -15.37 -14.71 -0.51
N ASP A 88 -16.31 -14.10 -1.24
CA ASP A 88 -16.01 -12.97 -2.10
C ASP A 88 -16.03 -11.66 -1.28
N ILE A 89 -15.15 -10.75 -1.62
CA ILE A 89 -14.90 -9.51 -0.90
C ILE A 89 -14.94 -8.36 -1.90
N ASP A 90 -15.80 -7.38 -1.63
CA ASP A 90 -15.82 -6.10 -2.34
C ASP A 90 -15.28 -5.02 -1.40
N TRP A 91 -14.15 -4.44 -1.73
CA TRP A 91 -13.53 -3.35 -0.97
C TRP A 91 -13.37 -2.11 -1.83
N SER A 92 -13.84 -0.97 -1.34
CA SER A 92 -13.69 0.31 -2.03
C SER A 92 -13.33 1.42 -1.06
N GLN A 93 -12.61 2.42 -1.57
CA GLN A 93 -12.26 3.62 -0.81
C GLN A 93 -12.02 4.80 -1.76
N ARG A 94 -12.71 5.90 -1.51
CA ARG A 94 -12.37 7.20 -2.07
C ARG A 94 -11.27 7.83 -1.23
N ALA A 95 -10.07 7.89 -1.79
CA ALA A 95 -8.89 8.42 -1.11
C ALA A 95 -8.99 9.94 -0.98
N ARG A 96 -9.05 10.46 0.25
CA ARG A 96 -9.13 11.89 0.54
C ARG A 96 -7.86 12.61 0.14
N GLN A 97 -7.98 13.84 -0.34
CA GLN A 97 -6.87 14.75 -0.49
C GLN A 97 -6.38 15.20 0.89
N LEU A 98 -5.16 14.85 1.25
CA LEU A 98 -4.54 15.18 2.54
C LEU A 98 -3.55 16.33 2.43
N GLU A 99 -3.04 16.59 1.23
CA GLU A 99 -2.03 17.59 0.94
C GLU A 99 -2.59 18.75 0.10
N LYS A 100 -1.93 19.92 0.15
CA LYS A 100 -2.37 21.10 -0.60
C LYS A 100 -2.19 20.97 -2.12
N GLY A 101 -1.22 20.19 -2.56
CA GLY A 101 -0.84 20.05 -3.96
C GLY A 101 -1.50 18.82 -4.61
N PHE A 102 -2.72 18.96 -5.13
CA PHE A 102 -3.46 17.87 -5.80
C PHE A 102 -2.62 17.10 -6.82
N THR A 103 -2.01 17.77 -7.78
CA THR A 103 -1.24 17.12 -8.86
C THR A 103 -0.08 16.28 -8.35
N TYR A 104 0.61 16.76 -7.30
CA TYR A 104 1.75 16.06 -6.73
C TYR A 104 1.29 14.85 -5.91
N GLU A 105 0.28 15.02 -5.05
CA GLU A 105 -0.28 13.93 -4.25
C GLU A 105 -0.92 12.86 -5.15
N ASN A 106 -1.67 13.27 -6.20
CA ASN A 106 -2.26 12.35 -7.17
C ASN A 106 -1.22 11.46 -7.86
N ARG A 107 -0.07 12.02 -8.24
CA ARG A 107 1.04 11.24 -8.85
C ARG A 107 1.62 10.17 -7.93
N LEU A 108 1.56 10.39 -6.62
CA LEU A 108 2.11 9.49 -5.60
C LEU A 108 1.05 8.56 -4.98
N SER A 109 -0.21 8.72 -5.41
CA SER A 109 -1.35 7.92 -4.95
C SER A 109 -1.70 6.87 -6.00
N GLU A 110 -1.60 5.60 -5.61
CA GLU A 110 -1.72 4.46 -6.52
C GLU A 110 -2.32 3.24 -5.81
N LEU A 111 -3.04 2.40 -6.53
CA LEU A 111 -3.43 1.09 -6.06
C LEU A 111 -2.24 0.15 -6.29
N THR A 112 -1.72 -0.41 -5.20
CA THR A 112 -0.54 -1.28 -5.19
C THR A 112 -0.94 -2.66 -4.68
N TYR A 113 -0.32 -3.71 -5.19
CA TYR A 113 -0.58 -5.09 -4.77
C TYR A 113 0.69 -5.92 -4.82
N LYS A 114 0.70 -7.05 -4.12
CA LYS A 114 1.80 -8.01 -4.15
C LYS A 114 1.30 -9.37 -4.58
N VAL A 115 1.89 -9.87 -5.66
CA VAL A 115 1.70 -11.26 -6.11
C VAL A 115 2.55 -12.17 -5.24
N THR A 116 1.98 -13.26 -4.76
CA THR A 116 2.66 -14.25 -3.91
C THR A 116 3.90 -14.79 -4.63
N GLY A 117 5.04 -14.69 -3.96
CA GLY A 117 6.32 -15.15 -4.51
C GLY A 117 6.94 -14.25 -5.59
N ASP A 118 6.33 -13.11 -5.91
CA ASP A 118 6.80 -12.17 -6.94
C ASP A 118 6.95 -10.74 -6.38
N ASP A 119 7.26 -9.79 -7.25
CA ASP A 119 7.46 -8.39 -6.90
C ASP A 119 6.13 -7.67 -6.60
N VAL A 120 6.25 -6.53 -5.93
CA VAL A 120 5.16 -5.57 -5.73
C VAL A 120 4.95 -4.79 -7.01
N ASP A 121 3.70 -4.69 -7.46
CA ASP A 121 3.28 -3.97 -8.67
C ASP A 121 2.14 -2.99 -8.34
N ASN A 122 1.79 -2.12 -9.28
CA ASN A 122 0.76 -1.10 -9.08
C ASN A 122 0.02 -0.76 -10.38
N LEU A 123 -1.22 -0.30 -10.23
CA LEU A 123 -1.95 0.34 -11.31
C LEU A 123 -1.40 1.74 -11.59
N SER A 124 -1.63 2.24 -12.81
CA SER A 124 -1.18 3.56 -13.22
C SER A 124 -1.69 4.67 -12.30
N ALA A 125 -0.77 5.47 -11.75
CA ALA A 125 -1.13 6.67 -11.00
C ALA A 125 -1.57 7.84 -11.90
N ALA A 126 -1.29 7.78 -13.22
CA ALA A 126 -1.45 8.92 -14.15
C ALA A 126 -2.77 8.92 -14.91
N LYS A 127 -3.53 7.83 -14.88
CA LYS A 127 -4.80 7.65 -15.60
C LYS A 127 -5.69 6.65 -14.88
N ASP A 128 -6.95 6.61 -15.27
CA ASP A 128 -7.83 5.51 -14.89
C ASP A 128 -7.25 4.20 -15.38
N ASP A 129 -7.21 3.20 -14.52
CA ASP A 129 -6.61 1.91 -14.80
C ASP A 129 -7.35 0.79 -14.09
N SER A 130 -7.35 -0.39 -14.69
CA SER A 130 -7.97 -1.59 -14.12
C SER A 130 -7.23 -2.83 -14.56
N GLN A 131 -7.16 -3.81 -13.66
CA GLN A 131 -6.49 -5.08 -13.94
C GLN A 131 -7.25 -6.25 -13.30
N GLU A 132 -7.37 -7.34 -14.05
CA GLU A 132 -7.84 -8.62 -13.53
C GLU A 132 -6.63 -9.55 -13.39
N LEU A 133 -6.40 -10.01 -12.17
CA LEU A 133 -5.26 -10.84 -11.81
C LEU A 133 -5.74 -12.28 -11.61
N GLN A 134 -5.08 -13.21 -12.29
CA GLN A 134 -5.29 -14.64 -12.16
C GLN A 134 -4.11 -15.22 -11.39
N GLY A 135 -4.21 -15.25 -10.08
CA GLY A 135 -3.11 -15.74 -9.23
C GLY A 135 -3.32 -15.39 -7.78
N HIS A 136 -2.38 -15.76 -6.96
CA HIS A 136 -2.39 -15.53 -5.52
C HIS A 136 -1.82 -14.15 -5.22
N ILE A 137 -2.56 -13.34 -4.47
CA ILE A 137 -2.21 -11.98 -4.09
C ILE A 137 -2.11 -11.91 -2.57
N ASP A 138 -0.94 -11.60 -2.03
CA ASP A 138 -0.71 -11.50 -0.59
C ASP A 138 -1.50 -10.34 0.03
N TRP A 139 -1.52 -9.19 -0.66
CA TRP A 139 -2.20 -7.98 -0.19
C TRP A 139 -2.51 -6.99 -1.31
N VAL A 140 -3.52 -6.16 -1.05
CA VAL A 140 -3.91 -5.00 -1.86
C VAL A 140 -3.81 -3.75 -0.99
N ALA A 141 -3.29 -2.65 -1.54
CA ALA A 141 -3.11 -1.37 -0.86
C ALA A 141 -3.71 -0.20 -1.65
N PHE A 142 -4.56 0.56 -1.02
CA PHE A 142 -5.01 1.88 -1.46
C PHE A 142 -4.08 2.91 -0.86
N LYS A 143 -3.11 3.33 -1.65
CA LYS A 143 -2.00 4.16 -1.20
C LYS A 143 -2.23 5.62 -1.56
N ASN A 144 -2.09 6.50 -0.57
CA ASN A 144 -1.89 7.93 -0.75
C ASN A 144 -0.39 8.27 -0.58
N GLN A 145 -0.03 9.54 -0.75
CA GLN A 145 1.36 9.97 -0.64
C GLN A 145 2.05 9.52 0.67
N PHE A 146 1.42 9.72 1.82
CA PHE A 146 2.02 9.47 3.14
C PHE A 146 1.33 8.39 3.96
N PHE A 147 0.17 7.93 3.56
CA PHE A 147 -0.61 6.93 4.27
C PHE A 147 -1.17 5.89 3.33
N SER A 148 -1.40 4.70 3.85
CA SER A 148 -2.04 3.61 3.10
C SER A 148 -3.09 2.90 3.93
N SER A 149 -4.13 2.43 3.25
CA SER A 149 -5.04 1.40 3.70
C SER A 149 -4.63 0.11 2.99
N VAL A 150 -4.22 -0.91 3.74
CA VAL A 150 -3.78 -2.20 3.18
C VAL A 150 -4.63 -3.31 3.72
N PHE A 151 -5.07 -4.20 2.86
CA PHE A 151 -5.77 -5.42 3.22
C PHE A 151 -4.94 -6.64 2.81
N ILE A 152 -4.73 -7.55 3.75
CA ILE A 152 -3.78 -8.66 3.67
C ILE A 152 -4.54 -9.93 4.03
N ALA A 153 -4.37 -11.01 3.28
CA ALA A 153 -4.89 -12.33 3.61
C ALA A 153 -3.73 -13.30 3.89
N ASP A 154 -3.84 -14.10 4.95
CA ASP A 154 -2.85 -15.14 5.24
C ASP A 154 -3.00 -16.35 4.30
N ALA A 155 -4.19 -16.54 3.73
CA ALA A 155 -4.50 -17.57 2.73
C ALA A 155 -4.55 -17.03 1.29
N ASP A 156 -3.95 -15.86 1.04
CA ASP A 156 -3.95 -15.13 -0.23
C ASP A 156 -5.35 -14.69 -0.72
N PHE A 157 -5.36 -13.74 -1.64
CA PHE A 157 -6.53 -13.41 -2.44
C PHE A 157 -6.42 -14.04 -3.82
N GLU A 158 -7.53 -14.56 -4.31
CA GLU A 158 -7.65 -15.09 -5.67
C GLU A 158 -8.65 -14.28 -6.49
N LYS A 159 -8.66 -14.46 -7.81
CA LYS A 159 -9.61 -13.82 -8.74
C LYS A 159 -9.75 -12.32 -8.49
N THR A 160 -8.62 -11.66 -8.34
CA THR A 160 -8.57 -10.26 -7.92
C THR A 160 -8.77 -9.33 -9.09
N LYS A 161 -9.78 -8.47 -9.01
CA LYS A 161 -10.01 -7.37 -9.95
C LYS A 161 -9.81 -6.05 -9.25
N LEU A 162 -8.89 -5.25 -9.77
CA LEU A 162 -8.47 -3.97 -9.22
C LEU A 162 -8.89 -2.84 -10.15
N VAL A 163 -9.40 -1.75 -9.58
CA VAL A 163 -9.76 -0.54 -10.34
C VAL A 163 -9.28 0.70 -9.60
N SER A 164 -8.65 1.60 -10.32
CA SER A 164 -8.23 2.92 -9.85
C SER A 164 -8.76 3.98 -10.79
N LYS A 165 -9.60 4.89 -10.31
CA LYS A 165 -10.13 6.03 -11.06
C LYS A 165 -9.60 7.33 -10.49
N MET A 166 -9.31 8.28 -11.37
CA MET A 166 -8.88 9.62 -11.00
C MET A 166 -10.06 10.45 -10.52
N GLU A 167 -9.89 11.18 -9.45
CA GLU A 167 -10.83 12.19 -9.00
C GLU A 167 -10.46 13.57 -9.57
N ARG A 168 -11.43 14.49 -9.58
CA ARG A 168 -11.22 15.84 -10.08
C ARG A 168 -10.58 16.72 -9.02
N GLU A 169 -9.68 17.59 -9.44
CA GLU A 169 -9.13 18.63 -8.55
C GLU A 169 -10.27 19.47 -7.95
N GLY A 170 -10.20 19.70 -6.64
CA GLY A 170 -11.23 20.42 -5.90
C GLY A 170 -12.41 19.57 -5.40
N SER A 171 -12.46 18.26 -5.71
CA SER A 171 -13.48 17.36 -5.15
C SER A 171 -13.25 17.02 -3.67
N GLY A 172 -12.05 17.27 -3.15
CA GLY A 172 -11.60 16.82 -1.83
C GLY A 172 -11.05 15.39 -1.81
N TYR A 173 -11.02 14.73 -2.96
CA TYR A 173 -10.51 13.36 -3.15
C TYR A 173 -9.45 13.32 -4.23
N ILE A 174 -8.61 12.28 -4.19
CA ILE A 174 -7.51 12.06 -5.15
C ILE A 174 -7.85 10.91 -6.10
N LYS A 175 -8.34 9.81 -5.56
CA LYS A 175 -8.64 8.57 -6.28
C LYS A 175 -9.90 7.93 -5.74
N ASP A 176 -10.54 7.15 -6.60
CA ASP A 176 -11.57 6.19 -6.24
C ASP A 176 -11.02 4.79 -6.54
N TYR A 177 -10.77 4.03 -5.47
CA TYR A 177 -10.20 2.70 -5.54
C TYR A 177 -11.27 1.64 -5.27
N SER A 178 -11.22 0.54 -6.02
CA SER A 178 -11.98 -0.65 -5.70
C SER A 178 -11.20 -1.93 -5.98
N ALA A 179 -11.45 -2.95 -5.17
CA ALA A 179 -10.91 -4.28 -5.29
C ALA A 179 -12.03 -5.30 -5.05
N GLU A 180 -12.24 -6.16 -6.04
CA GLU A 180 -13.09 -7.34 -5.94
C GLU A 180 -12.14 -8.54 -5.86
N MET A 181 -12.26 -9.40 -4.85
CA MET A 181 -11.35 -10.52 -4.62
C MET A 181 -12.05 -11.61 -3.82
N ASN A 182 -11.48 -12.79 -3.77
CA ASN A 182 -11.93 -13.82 -2.84
C ASN A 182 -10.76 -14.38 -2.03
N THR A 183 -11.09 -15.02 -0.91
CA THR A 183 -10.11 -15.72 -0.08
C THR A 183 -10.76 -16.95 0.54
N PHE A 184 -9.93 -17.83 1.10
CA PHE A 184 -10.39 -19.03 1.79
C PHE A 184 -11.39 -18.68 2.91
N PHE A 185 -12.44 -19.49 3.00
CA PHE A 185 -13.42 -19.44 4.09
C PHE A 185 -13.96 -20.85 4.35
N ASP A 186 -13.94 -21.29 5.62
CA ASP A 186 -14.50 -22.57 6.04
C ASP A 186 -15.89 -22.40 6.70
N PRO A 187 -16.98 -22.74 6.01
CA PRO A 187 -18.32 -22.68 6.59
C PRO A 187 -18.55 -23.64 7.75
N SER A 188 -17.69 -24.66 7.94
CA SER A 188 -17.76 -25.56 9.10
C SER A 188 -17.20 -24.93 10.38
N GLY A 189 -16.42 -23.86 10.25
CA GLY A 189 -15.81 -23.12 11.35
C GLY A 189 -14.65 -23.82 12.05
N LYS A 190 -14.09 -24.90 11.45
CA LYS A 190 -12.91 -25.58 11.98
C LYS A 190 -11.65 -24.73 11.79
N GLU A 191 -11.56 -24.06 10.63
CA GLU A 191 -10.45 -23.21 10.28
C GLU A 191 -10.95 -21.76 10.17
N PRO A 192 -10.40 -20.81 10.94
CA PRO A 192 -10.73 -19.41 10.79
C PRO A 192 -10.11 -18.83 9.52
N THR A 193 -10.73 -17.80 8.94
CA THR A 193 -10.15 -17.00 7.87
C THR A 193 -9.36 -15.85 8.50
N GLU A 194 -8.04 -15.91 8.43
CA GLU A 194 -7.16 -14.91 9.03
C GLU A 194 -6.74 -13.86 8.00
N MET A 195 -6.94 -12.60 8.35
CA MET A 195 -6.63 -11.43 7.52
C MET A 195 -6.13 -10.28 8.39
N HIS A 196 -5.61 -9.25 7.75
CA HIS A 196 -5.11 -8.07 8.47
C HIS A 196 -5.44 -6.79 7.71
N PHE A 197 -5.73 -5.73 8.46
CA PHE A 197 -5.76 -4.37 7.95
C PHE A 197 -4.56 -3.59 8.47
N TYR A 198 -3.93 -2.84 7.59
CA TYR A 198 -2.99 -1.82 7.99
C TYR A 198 -3.56 -0.45 7.61
N PHE A 199 -3.78 0.41 8.60
CA PHE A 199 -4.16 1.80 8.40
C PHE A 199 -3.09 2.68 9.05
N GLY A 200 -2.18 3.22 8.23
CA GLY A 200 -1.04 3.90 8.82
C GLY A 200 -0.14 4.62 7.84
N PRO A 201 0.96 5.22 8.37
CA PRO A 201 1.89 5.99 7.58
C PRO A 201 2.76 5.11 6.68
N ASN A 202 3.09 5.62 5.49
CA ASN A 202 4.07 5.02 4.59
C ASN A 202 5.50 5.26 5.11
N HIS A 203 5.77 4.76 6.33
CA HIS A 203 7.05 4.88 6.98
C HIS A 203 7.85 3.59 6.84
N PHE A 204 8.99 3.66 6.15
CA PHE A 204 9.79 2.49 5.75
C PHE A 204 10.11 1.54 6.90
N LYS A 205 10.60 2.06 8.04
CA LYS A 205 10.96 1.22 9.19
C LYS A 205 9.76 0.57 9.86
N THR A 206 8.63 1.29 9.97
CA THR A 206 7.38 0.76 10.52
C THR A 206 6.87 -0.40 9.66
N LEU A 207 6.79 -0.20 8.35
CA LEU A 207 6.34 -1.23 7.42
C LEU A 207 7.29 -2.43 7.37
N LYS A 208 8.61 -2.19 7.37
CA LYS A 208 9.61 -3.27 7.39
C LYS A 208 9.59 -4.08 8.69
N ALA A 209 9.22 -3.47 9.80
CA ALA A 209 9.13 -4.16 11.08
C ALA A 209 8.00 -5.21 11.13
N LEU A 210 6.98 -5.08 10.27
CA LEU A 210 5.87 -6.04 10.16
C LEU A 210 6.32 -7.41 9.62
N ASP A 211 7.44 -7.46 8.90
CA ASP A 211 8.03 -8.71 8.40
C ASP A 211 8.85 -9.47 9.46
N LYS A 212 9.05 -8.87 10.65
CA LYS A 212 9.92 -9.46 11.68
C LYS A 212 9.26 -10.71 12.28
N GLY A 213 9.95 -11.84 12.15
CA GLY A 213 9.50 -13.15 12.67
C GLY A 213 8.52 -13.88 11.75
N ARG A 214 8.22 -13.34 10.56
CA ARG A 214 7.42 -14.03 9.55
C ARG A 214 8.28 -14.90 8.65
N THR A 215 7.79 -16.09 8.33
CA THR A 215 8.39 -16.98 7.34
C THR A 215 8.17 -16.41 5.94
N GLU A 216 6.93 -16.04 5.64
CA GLU A 216 6.55 -15.34 4.41
C GLU A 216 6.45 -13.85 4.69
N LYS A 217 7.21 -13.06 3.93
CA LYS A 217 7.31 -11.62 4.13
C LYS A 217 6.27 -10.90 3.28
N TRP A 218 5.53 -10.04 3.91
CA TRP A 218 4.60 -9.16 3.20
C TRP A 218 5.30 -8.08 2.38
N GLU A 219 6.51 -7.66 2.80
CA GLU A 219 7.30 -6.62 2.12
C GLU A 219 6.57 -5.27 1.95
N LEU A 220 5.66 -4.94 2.87
CA LEU A 220 4.89 -3.68 2.84
C LEU A 220 5.77 -2.42 2.77
N HIS A 221 7.03 -2.52 3.20
CA HIS A 221 8.01 -1.43 3.08
C HIS A 221 8.26 -1.01 1.63
N ARG A 222 7.89 -1.83 0.63
CA ARG A 222 7.97 -1.51 -0.80
C ARG A 222 6.91 -0.51 -1.26
N LEU A 223 5.86 -0.26 -0.46
CA LEU A 223 4.96 0.89 -0.65
C LEU A 223 5.71 2.22 -0.61
N VAL A 224 6.88 2.27 0.06
CA VAL A 224 7.75 3.45 0.09
C VAL A 224 8.68 3.41 -1.11
N TYR A 225 8.41 4.25 -2.11
CA TYR A 225 9.27 4.33 -3.29
C TYR A 225 10.60 5.00 -2.95
N LEU A 226 11.68 4.22 -2.96
CA LEU A 226 13.04 4.69 -2.66
C LEU A 226 13.90 4.92 -3.91
N GLY A 227 13.31 4.90 -5.09
CA GLY A 227 14.02 5.09 -6.36
C GLY A 227 14.56 3.80 -6.96
N TRP A 228 15.39 3.91 -8.00
CA TRP A 228 16.00 2.80 -8.72
C TRP A 228 16.89 1.95 -7.80
N PRO A 229 17.22 0.70 -8.15
CA PRO A 229 17.89 -0.25 -7.26
C PRO A 229 19.14 0.30 -6.57
N LEU A 230 20.01 1.00 -7.29
CA LEU A 230 21.22 1.62 -6.72
C LEU A 230 20.87 2.76 -5.74
N ILE A 231 19.93 3.62 -6.12
CA ILE A 231 19.46 4.74 -5.28
C ILE A 231 18.70 4.20 -4.07
N ARG A 232 17.89 3.17 -4.26
CA ARG A 232 17.18 2.46 -3.19
C ARG A 232 18.14 1.93 -2.14
N TRP A 233 19.23 1.29 -2.57
CA TRP A 233 20.27 0.80 -1.64
C TRP A 233 20.87 1.96 -0.82
N ILE A 234 21.28 3.06 -1.46
CA ILE A 234 21.82 4.24 -0.78
C ILE A 234 20.80 4.82 0.20
N ASN A 235 19.54 4.99 -0.23
CA ASN A 235 18.50 5.53 0.62
C ASN A 235 18.20 4.63 1.82
N GLN A 236 18.12 3.32 1.62
CA GLN A 236 17.81 2.35 2.67
C GLN A 236 18.93 2.22 3.71
N PHE A 237 20.20 2.19 3.28
CA PHE A 237 21.32 1.93 4.19
C PHE A 237 21.99 3.20 4.71
N ILE A 238 21.95 4.30 3.97
CA ILE A 238 22.62 5.53 4.34
C ILE A 238 21.61 6.61 4.71
N THR A 239 20.77 7.05 3.76
CA THR A 239 19.94 8.26 3.94
C THR A 239 18.97 8.13 5.11
N ILE A 240 18.19 7.03 5.18
CA ILE A 240 17.21 6.81 6.25
C ILE A 240 17.88 6.70 7.62
N ASN A 241 19.00 5.96 7.71
CA ASN A 241 19.67 5.77 9.00
C ASN A 241 20.34 7.06 9.51
N VAL A 242 20.96 7.83 8.62
CA VAL A 242 21.54 9.12 8.96
C VAL A 242 20.47 10.13 9.33
N PHE A 243 19.36 10.17 8.59
CA PHE A 243 18.24 11.03 8.92
C PHE A 243 17.68 10.74 10.32
N ASP A 244 17.44 9.47 10.65
CA ASP A 244 16.94 9.07 11.96
C ASP A 244 17.93 9.39 13.08
N TRP A 245 19.22 9.14 12.84
CA TRP A 245 20.28 9.48 13.78
C TRP A 245 20.35 10.97 14.09
N LEU A 246 20.33 11.83 13.05
CA LEU A 246 20.30 13.29 13.21
C LEU A 246 19.01 13.77 13.89
N SER A 247 17.86 13.20 13.53
CA SER A 247 16.56 13.54 14.13
C SER A 247 16.52 13.19 15.63
N GLY A 248 17.21 12.14 16.04
CA GLY A 248 17.36 11.75 17.46
C GLY A 248 18.11 12.77 18.33
N TRP A 249 18.84 13.73 17.72
CA TRP A 249 19.57 14.76 18.48
C TRP A 249 18.68 15.95 18.89
N GLY A 250 17.39 15.94 18.57
CA GLY A 250 16.47 17.02 18.89
C GLY A 250 16.66 18.29 18.05
N LEU A 251 17.41 18.20 16.95
CA LEU A 251 17.63 19.30 16.01
C LEU A 251 16.33 19.64 15.28
N SER A 252 16.17 20.91 14.89
CA SER A 252 15.05 21.27 14.02
C SER A 252 15.15 20.55 12.67
N MET A 253 14.02 20.15 12.10
CA MET A 253 13.97 19.42 10.83
C MET A 253 14.74 20.13 9.71
N GLY A 254 14.71 21.47 9.66
CA GLY A 254 15.46 22.26 8.69
C GLY A 254 16.98 22.06 8.81
N ILE A 255 17.51 21.98 10.03
CA ILE A 255 18.95 21.73 10.27
C ILE A 255 19.30 20.28 9.88
N VAL A 256 18.47 19.32 10.21
CA VAL A 256 18.65 17.90 9.81
C VAL A 256 18.75 17.78 8.29
N LEU A 257 17.82 18.40 7.56
CA LEU A 257 17.82 18.40 6.09
C LEU A 257 19.03 19.13 5.50
N LEU A 258 19.48 20.24 6.11
CA LEU A 258 20.68 20.97 5.67
C LEU A 258 21.93 20.10 5.81
N ILE A 259 22.13 19.47 6.97
CA ILE A 259 23.28 18.58 7.22
C ILE A 259 23.25 17.39 6.25
N LEU A 260 22.09 16.75 6.08
CA LEU A 260 21.91 15.64 5.15
C LEU A 260 22.26 16.06 3.71
N THR A 261 21.81 17.24 3.28
CA THR A 261 22.11 17.78 1.94
C THR A 261 23.60 17.98 1.73
N ILE A 262 24.30 18.57 2.71
CA ILE A 262 25.76 18.78 2.67
C ILE A 262 26.46 17.42 2.58
N MET A 263 26.07 16.46 3.40
CA MET A 263 26.69 15.14 3.44
C MET A 263 26.53 14.40 2.11
N VAL A 264 25.32 14.40 1.52
CA VAL A 264 25.08 13.81 0.18
C VAL A 264 25.94 14.49 -0.87
N LYS A 265 26.05 15.82 -0.86
CA LYS A 265 26.92 16.58 -1.79
C LYS A 265 28.39 16.20 -1.65
N VAL A 266 28.89 16.02 -0.43
CA VAL A 266 30.27 15.57 -0.18
C VAL A 266 30.52 14.18 -0.75
N VAL A 267 29.58 13.24 -0.56
CA VAL A 267 29.70 11.88 -1.09
C VAL A 267 29.69 11.85 -2.62
N VAL A 268 28.85 12.68 -3.24
CA VAL A 268 28.69 12.74 -4.72
C VAL A 268 29.78 13.60 -5.37
N TYR A 269 30.48 14.45 -4.60
CA TYR A 269 31.49 15.39 -5.10
C TYR A 269 32.59 14.76 -5.99
N PRO A 270 33.20 13.61 -5.65
CA PRO A 270 34.24 13.01 -6.49
C PRO A 270 33.75 12.65 -7.91
N ALA A 271 32.48 12.17 -8.01
CA ALA A 271 31.88 11.84 -9.30
C ALA A 271 31.55 13.11 -10.12
N THR A 272 30.95 14.12 -9.48
CA THR A 272 30.63 15.40 -10.12
C THR A 272 31.90 16.15 -10.55
N TRP A 273 32.96 16.12 -9.77
CA TRP A 273 34.26 16.70 -10.13
C TRP A 273 34.80 16.11 -11.45
N LYS A 274 34.80 14.78 -11.60
CA LYS A 274 35.19 14.12 -12.83
C LYS A 274 34.35 14.56 -14.03
N THR A 275 33.05 14.67 -13.84
CA THR A 275 32.12 15.14 -14.88
C THR A 275 32.38 16.59 -15.27
N TYR A 276 32.65 17.49 -14.33
CA TYR A 276 33.03 18.89 -14.62
C TYR A 276 34.32 18.98 -15.40
N ILE A 277 35.36 18.22 -15.02
CA ILE A 277 36.63 18.18 -15.76
C ILE A 277 36.41 17.67 -17.19
N SER A 278 35.63 16.58 -17.35
CA SER A 278 35.29 16.03 -18.67
C SER A 278 34.55 17.05 -19.54
N SER A 279 33.58 17.76 -18.98
CA SER A 279 32.81 18.79 -19.67
C SER A 279 33.69 19.99 -20.05
N ALA A 280 34.60 20.39 -19.15
CA ALA A 280 35.57 21.47 -19.45
C ALA A 280 36.52 21.09 -20.59
N LYS A 281 37.06 19.86 -20.57
CA LYS A 281 37.88 19.34 -21.68
C LYS A 281 37.12 19.31 -23.01
N MET A 282 35.84 18.89 -22.99
CA MET A 282 34.99 18.83 -24.17
C MET A 282 34.74 20.23 -24.75
N ARG A 283 34.58 21.27 -23.90
CA ARG A 283 34.45 22.67 -24.36
C ARG A 283 35.71 23.15 -25.09
N VAL A 284 36.91 22.82 -24.59
CA VAL A 284 38.18 23.16 -25.23
C VAL A 284 38.37 22.40 -26.55
N LEU A 285 37.89 21.18 -26.63
CA LEU A 285 37.98 20.35 -27.85
C LEU A 285 36.92 20.68 -28.91
N LYS A 286 35.83 21.35 -28.51
CA LYS A 286 34.71 21.67 -29.40
C LYS A 286 35.12 22.31 -30.73
N PRO A 287 35.96 23.39 -30.77
CA PRO A 287 36.35 24.01 -32.03
C PRO A 287 37.09 23.01 -32.96
N LYS A 288 37.95 22.15 -32.40
CA LYS A 288 38.64 21.13 -33.21
C LYS A 288 37.65 20.06 -33.73
N ILE A 289 36.67 19.68 -32.92
CA ILE A 289 35.62 18.73 -33.35
C ILE A 289 34.77 19.37 -34.46
N ASP A 290 34.45 20.66 -34.35
CA ASP A 290 33.68 21.39 -35.37
C ASP A 290 34.47 21.55 -36.69
N GLU A 291 35.81 21.72 -36.65
CA GLU A 291 36.69 21.69 -37.83
C GLU A 291 36.70 20.31 -38.48
N ILE A 292 36.81 19.26 -37.70
CA ILE A 292 36.78 17.88 -38.21
C ILE A 292 35.43 17.55 -38.86
N ASN A 293 34.31 17.91 -38.20
CA ASN A 293 33.00 17.73 -38.75
C ASN A 293 32.71 18.50 -40.01
N LYS A 294 33.33 19.72 -40.17
CA LYS A 294 33.29 20.45 -41.43
C LYS A 294 34.09 19.80 -42.53
N LYS A 295 35.22 19.17 -42.16
CA LYS A 295 36.13 18.54 -43.13
C LYS A 295 35.63 17.14 -43.56
N TYR A 296 34.89 16.47 -42.67
CA TYR A 296 34.30 15.16 -42.88
C TYR A 296 32.83 15.20 -42.44
N PRO A 297 31.91 15.76 -43.25
CA PRO A 297 30.50 15.73 -42.95
C PRO A 297 30.04 14.28 -42.85
N LYS A 298 29.24 13.98 -41.83
CA LYS A 298 28.64 12.64 -41.68
C LYS A 298 27.91 12.29 -42.97
N GLN A 299 28.30 11.23 -43.62
CA GLN A 299 27.46 10.57 -44.60
C GLN A 299 26.32 9.94 -43.77
N GLU A 300 25.10 10.42 -43.97
CA GLU A 300 23.91 9.69 -43.57
C GLU A 300 23.83 8.46 -44.44
N GLU A 301 23.98 7.26 -43.84
CA GLU A 301 23.58 6.01 -44.45
C GLU A 301 22.07 5.83 -44.28
#